data_b9432764c4c5a491d65e501f353e9004
#
_entry.id   b9432764c4c5a491d65e501f353e9004
#
_cell.length_a   1.000
_cell.length_b   1.000
_cell.length_c   1.000
_cell.angle_alpha   90.00
_cell.angle_beta   90.00
_cell.angle_gamma   90.00
#
_symmetry.space_group_name_H-M   'P 1'
#
loop_
_entity.id
_entity.type
_entity.pdbx_description
1 polymer ?
#
loop_
_entity_poly.entity_id
_entity_poly.type
_entity_poly.pdbx_seq_one_letter_code
_entity_poly.pdbx_strand_id
1 'polypeptide(L)' 'MKNTKLTSVKILESLYQKFKLNTVNTKMTLQKLTNRSVDRFLTDEKFREEIETYDNLTISGSNF' A
#
# COMPACT_ATOMS: atom_id res chain seq x y z
N MET A 1 -15.19 11.70 -16.18
CA MET A 1 -13.88 11.80 -15.52
C MET A 1 -14.03 11.56 -14.03
N LYS A 2 -13.16 10.80 -13.49
CA LYS A 2 -13.28 10.48 -12.09
C LYS A 2 -12.70 11.58 -11.22
N ASN A 3 -13.35 11.78 -10.09
CA ASN A 3 -12.85 12.73 -9.13
C ASN A 3 -11.73 12.06 -8.34
N THR A 4 -10.56 12.66 -8.37
CA THR A 4 -9.41 12.14 -7.65
C THR A 4 -8.89 13.21 -6.71
N LYS A 5 -8.16 12.76 -5.71
CA LYS A 5 -7.53 13.65 -4.76
C LYS A 5 -6.07 13.28 -4.64
N LEU A 6 -5.21 14.28 -4.75
CA LEU A 6 -3.79 14.05 -4.55
C LEU A 6 -3.50 14.08 -3.06
N THR A 7 -2.99 12.96 -2.56
CA THR A 7 -2.60 12.87 -1.16
C THR A 7 -1.12 12.50 -1.09
N SER A 8 -0.53 12.69 0.06
CA SER A 8 0.86 12.30 0.25
C SER A 8 0.97 11.35 1.42
N VAL A 9 1.76 10.31 1.23
CA VAL A 9 2.07 9.35 2.29
C VAL A 9 3.57 9.11 2.28
N LYS A 10 4.10 8.77 3.44
CA LYS A 10 5.49 8.38 3.56
C LYS A 10 5.58 6.88 3.48
N ILE A 11 6.48 6.38 2.65
CA ILE A 11 6.69 4.95 2.50
C ILE A 11 8.12 4.66 2.92
N LEU A 12 8.31 3.57 3.65
CA LEU A 12 9.65 3.15 4.02
C LEU A 12 10.50 2.99 2.76
N GLU A 13 11.66 3.59 2.76
CA GLU A 13 12.50 3.62 1.57
C GLU A 13 12.83 2.22 1.07
N SER A 14 13.13 1.30 1.96
CA SER A 14 13.45 -0.07 1.55
C SER A 14 12.27 -0.77 0.88
N LEU A 15 11.07 -0.51 1.38
CA LEU A 15 9.87 -1.09 0.76
C LEU A 15 9.63 -0.48 -0.61
N TYR A 16 9.82 0.81 -0.72
CA TYR A 16 9.64 1.47 -1.99
C TYR A 16 10.60 0.95 -3.05
N GLN A 17 11.85 0.78 -2.68
CA GLN A 17 12.86 0.25 -3.60
C GLN A 17 12.50 -1.18 -4.04
N LYS A 18 12.09 -2.02 -3.09
CA LYS A 18 11.70 -3.39 -3.42
C LYS A 18 10.47 -3.40 -4.32
N PHE A 19 9.53 -2.52 -4.04
CA PHE A 19 8.34 -2.42 -4.87
C PHE A 19 8.71 -2.09 -6.32
N LYS A 20 9.57 -1.11 -6.51
CA LYS A 20 9.98 -0.71 -7.84
C LYS A 20 10.70 -1.83 -8.57
N LEU A 21 11.58 -2.53 -7.87
CA LEU A 21 12.31 -3.64 -8.49
C LEU A 21 11.36 -4.78 -8.88
N ASN A 22 10.35 -5.03 -8.07
CA ASN A 22 9.44 -6.14 -8.32
C ASN A 22 8.34 -5.81 -9.31
N THR A 23 8.20 -4.56 -9.71
CA THR A 23 7.15 -4.17 -10.64
C THR A 23 7.70 -3.61 -11.94
N VAL A 24 9.02 -3.72 -12.15
CA VAL A 24 9.65 -3.11 -13.33
C VAL A 24 9.13 -3.71 -14.63
N ASN A 25 8.76 -4.98 -14.61
CA ASN A 25 8.26 -5.66 -15.80
C ASN A 25 6.75 -5.87 -15.79
N THR A 26 6.05 -5.16 -14.91
CA THR A 26 4.60 -5.25 -14.81
C THR A 26 3.99 -3.89 -15.08
N LYS A 27 2.66 -3.88 -15.13
CA LYS A 27 1.93 -2.61 -15.27
C LYS A 27 1.43 -2.10 -13.93
N MET A 28 1.90 -2.69 -12.85
CA MET A 28 1.50 -2.26 -11.52
C MET A 28 2.17 -0.93 -11.19
N THR A 29 1.41 -0.02 -10.60
CA THR A 29 1.93 1.25 -10.13
C THR A 29 1.54 1.43 -8.68
N LEU A 30 2.22 2.34 -8.00
CA LEU A 30 1.88 2.62 -6.62
C LEU A 30 0.46 3.18 -6.51
N GLN A 31 0.06 3.96 -7.48
CA GLN A 31 -1.31 4.48 -7.51
C GLN A 31 -2.33 3.37 -7.61
N LYS A 32 -2.10 2.40 -8.49
CA LYS A 32 -3.02 1.26 -8.63
C LYS A 32 -3.06 0.45 -7.34
N LEU A 33 -1.90 0.18 -6.79
CA LEU A 33 -1.83 -0.59 -5.55
C LEU A 33 -2.59 0.11 -4.43
N THR A 34 -2.38 1.41 -4.31
CA THR A 34 -3.03 2.19 -3.26
C THR A 34 -4.55 2.17 -3.42
N ASN A 35 -5.03 2.48 -4.62
CA ASN A 35 -6.48 2.53 -4.81
C ASN A 35 -7.12 1.17 -4.61
N ARG A 36 -6.50 0.13 -5.14
CA ARG A 36 -7.05 -1.22 -5.00
C ARG A 36 -7.01 -1.70 -3.56
N SER A 37 -5.95 -1.35 -2.83
CA SER A 37 -5.84 -1.72 -1.42
C SER A 37 -6.86 -0.99 -0.57
N VAL A 38 -7.08 0.29 -0.84
CA VAL A 38 -8.08 1.06 -0.11
C VAL A 38 -9.47 0.50 -0.37
N ASP A 39 -9.77 0.22 -1.63
CA ASP A 39 -11.06 -0.35 -1.96
C ASP A 39 -11.27 -1.68 -1.26
N ARG A 40 -10.27 -2.53 -1.28
CA ARG A 40 -10.36 -3.83 -0.65
C ARG A 40 -10.46 -3.73 0.87
N PHE A 41 -9.77 -2.77 1.45
CA PHE A 41 -9.89 -2.51 2.88
C PHE A 41 -11.33 -2.19 3.26
N LEU A 42 -12.03 -1.47 2.40
CA LEU A 42 -13.40 -1.06 2.67
C LEU A 42 -14.42 -2.16 2.41
N THR A 43 -14.12 -3.08 1.49
CA THR A 43 -15.09 -4.08 1.07
C THR A 43 -14.79 -5.50 1.53
N ASP A 44 -13.55 -5.76 1.94
CA ASP A 44 -13.13 -7.10 2.36
C ASP A 44 -12.74 -7.06 3.83
N GLU A 45 -13.63 -7.58 4.67
CA GLU A 45 -13.45 -7.53 6.10
C GLU A 45 -12.20 -8.26 6.56
N LYS A 46 -11.91 -9.37 5.92
CA LYS A 46 -10.72 -10.16 6.29
C LYS A 46 -9.44 -9.41 5.96
N PHE A 47 -9.40 -8.78 4.80
CA PHE A 47 -8.24 -7.99 4.39
C PHE A 47 -8.03 -6.82 5.35
N ARG A 48 -9.12 -6.16 5.74
CA ARG A 48 -9.04 -5.05 6.69
C ARG A 48 -8.45 -5.52 8.01
N GLU A 49 -8.94 -6.66 8.50
CA GLU A 49 -8.42 -7.18 9.77
C GLU A 49 -6.94 -7.51 9.68
N GLU A 50 -6.53 -8.12 8.56
CA GLU A 50 -5.13 -8.46 8.36
C GLU A 50 -4.24 -7.22 8.34
N ILE A 51 -4.72 -6.16 7.72
CA ILE A 51 -3.94 -4.93 7.62
C ILE A 51 -3.88 -4.21 8.97
N GLU A 52 -5.01 -4.17 9.69
CA GLU A 52 -5.06 -3.47 10.97
C GLU A 52 -4.20 -4.14 12.03
N THR A 53 -4.03 -5.45 11.92
CA THR A 53 -3.23 -6.20 12.89
C THR A 53 -1.87 -6.60 12.35
N TYR A 54 -1.48 -6.05 11.22
CA TYR A 54 -0.23 -6.41 10.57
C TYR A 54 0.96 -5.95 11.41
N ASP A 55 1.84 -6.88 11.74
CA ASP A 55 3.00 -6.58 12.58
C ASP A 55 4.30 -7.14 12.02
N ASN A 56 4.31 -7.45 10.72
CA ASN A 56 5.48 -8.05 10.08
C ASN A 56 6.45 -7.05 9.49
N LEU A 57 6.24 -5.77 9.71
CA LEU A 57 7.19 -4.77 9.25
C LEU A 57 8.46 -4.87 10.10
N THR A 58 9.58 -4.99 9.42
CA THR A 58 10.87 -5.13 10.10
C THR A 58 11.48 -3.78 10.41
N ILE A 59 10.70 -2.92 11.01
CA ILE A 59 11.16 -1.59 11.35
C ILE A 59 10.62 -1.25 12.73
N SER A 60 11.41 -0.57 13.52
CA SER A 60 10.95 -0.09 14.80
C SER A 60 10.02 1.10 14.59
N GLY A 61 9.01 1.17 15.41
CA GLY A 61 8.03 2.22 15.27
C GLY A 61 6.78 1.70 14.64
N SER A 62 5.71 1.67 15.42
CA SER A 62 4.45 1.09 15.00
C SER A 62 3.60 2.02 14.15
N ASN A 63 4.10 3.21 13.83
CA ASN A 63 3.33 4.18 13.05
C ASN A 63 3.42 3.94 11.56
N PHE A 64 4.12 2.94 11.14
CA PHE A 64 4.17 2.52 9.77
C PHE A 64 3.54 1.16 9.65
#